data_4ecda03cc3f15ea55286d7d4fff24084
#
_entry.id   4ecda03cc3f15ea55286d7d4fff24084
#
_cell.length_a   1.000
_cell.length_b   1.000
_cell.length_c   1.000
_cell.angle_alpha   90.00
_cell.angle_beta   90.00
_cell.angle_gamma   90.00
#
_symmetry.space_group_name_H-M   'P 1'
#
loop_
_entity.id
_entity.type
_entity.pdbx_description
1 polymer ?
#
loop_
_entity_poly.entity_id
_entity_poly.type
_entity_poly.pdbx_seq_one_letter_code
_entity_poly.pdbx_strand_id
1 'polypeptide(L)'
;MRKRIWTAVLWCLTLLLTTACVDEKIPPLSKSFIDKYFPNSTVVLVEMDDDDDNGMEYSVLLNDGTKIEFDLQGEWKRVGRNKTGVPATLIPKAIMEYVKTNYPEDVITKFSKKPYGFKIELSNDEDVRFNPQGQFIEKID
;
A
#
# COMPACT_ATOMS: atom_id res chain seq x y z
N MET A 1 -29.19 -59.91 -28.39
CA MET A 1 -28.00 -59.08 -28.46
C MET A 1 -28.24 -57.80 -27.66
N ARG A 2 -27.63 -57.71 -26.50
CA ARG A 2 -27.77 -56.49 -25.68
C ARG A 2 -26.62 -55.54 -25.97
N LYS A 3 -26.92 -54.39 -26.58
CA LYS A 3 -25.96 -53.31 -26.76
C LYS A 3 -25.85 -52.55 -25.42
N ARG A 4 -24.69 -52.66 -24.78
CA ARG A 4 -24.33 -51.84 -23.63
C ARG A 4 -23.97 -50.46 -24.11
N ILE A 5 -24.81 -49.47 -23.80
CA ILE A 5 -24.48 -48.05 -23.98
C ILE A 5 -23.63 -47.64 -22.81
N TRP A 6 -22.38 -47.37 -23.04
CA TRP A 6 -21.49 -46.74 -22.07
C TRP A 6 -21.76 -45.24 -22.12
N THR A 7 -22.48 -44.77 -21.13
CA THR A 7 -22.58 -43.33 -20.85
C THR A 7 -21.28 -42.92 -20.15
N ALA A 8 -20.37 -42.29 -20.90
CA ALA A 8 -19.24 -41.60 -20.32
C ALA A 8 -19.74 -40.38 -19.57
N VAL A 9 -19.78 -40.50 -18.24
CA VAL A 9 -20.02 -39.34 -17.35
C VAL A 9 -18.74 -38.55 -17.38
N LEU A 10 -18.75 -37.46 -18.18
CA LEU A 10 -17.70 -36.45 -18.19
C LEU A 10 -17.84 -35.64 -16.90
N TRP A 11 -17.05 -36.01 -15.91
CA TRP A 11 -16.84 -35.17 -14.72
C TRP A 11 -16.07 -33.93 -15.15
N CYS A 12 -16.82 -32.87 -15.45
CA CYS A 12 -16.28 -31.53 -15.53
C CYS A 12 -15.88 -31.12 -14.10
N LEU A 13 -14.61 -31.38 -13.75
CA LEU A 13 -14.00 -30.87 -12.56
C LEU A 13 -13.81 -29.35 -12.78
N THR A 14 -14.86 -28.57 -12.53
CA THR A 14 -14.71 -27.12 -12.41
C THR A 14 -13.88 -26.86 -11.17
N LEU A 15 -12.59 -26.67 -11.40
CA LEU A 15 -11.67 -26.10 -10.43
C LEU A 15 -12.17 -24.68 -10.16
N LEU A 16 -13.05 -24.52 -9.18
CA LEU A 16 -13.36 -23.23 -8.59
C LEU A 16 -12.06 -22.77 -7.95
N LEU A 17 -11.28 -22.00 -8.69
CA LEU A 17 -10.29 -21.09 -8.09
C LEU A 17 -11.08 -20.14 -7.22
N THR A 18 -11.23 -20.50 -5.94
CA THR A 18 -11.54 -19.53 -4.90
C THR A 18 -10.33 -18.65 -4.79
N THR A 19 -10.29 -17.56 -5.58
CA THR A 19 -9.54 -16.39 -5.19
C THR A 19 -10.16 -15.98 -3.86
N ALA A 20 -9.56 -16.46 -2.77
CA ALA A 20 -9.92 -15.98 -1.44
C ALA A 20 -9.80 -14.46 -1.51
N CYS A 21 -10.92 -13.76 -1.35
CA CYS A 21 -10.98 -12.32 -1.36
C CYS A 21 -10.14 -11.80 -0.20
N VAL A 22 -8.87 -11.49 -0.49
CA VAL A 22 -7.96 -10.84 0.46
C VAL A 22 -8.54 -9.46 0.84
N ASP A 23 -9.34 -8.89 -0.05
CA ASP A 23 -10.11 -7.65 0.12
C ASP A 23 -11.09 -7.65 1.31
N GLU A 24 -11.60 -8.81 1.74
CA GLU A 24 -12.52 -8.91 2.89
C GLU A 24 -11.84 -8.72 4.24
N LYS A 25 -10.49 -8.74 4.27
CA LYS A 25 -9.71 -8.66 5.51
C LYS A 25 -9.34 -7.24 5.93
N ILE A 26 -9.58 -6.25 5.06
CA ILE A 26 -9.24 -4.85 5.34
C ILE A 26 -10.50 -4.00 5.46
N PRO A 27 -10.47 -2.92 6.28
CA PRO A 27 -11.59 -1.99 6.37
C PRO A 27 -11.95 -1.36 5.01
N PRO A 28 -13.25 -1.03 4.77
CA PRO A 28 -13.69 -0.42 3.50
C PRO A 28 -12.94 0.87 3.14
N LEU A 29 -12.51 1.65 4.14
CA LEU A 29 -11.76 2.89 3.95
C LEU A 29 -10.37 2.61 3.36
N SER A 30 -9.69 1.57 3.84
CA SER A 30 -8.41 1.11 3.29
C SER A 30 -8.55 0.65 1.84
N LYS A 31 -9.62 -0.09 1.53
CA LYS A 31 -9.91 -0.50 0.16
C LYS A 31 -10.11 0.71 -0.75
N SER A 32 -10.92 1.69 -0.33
CA SER A 32 -11.14 2.93 -1.10
C SER A 32 -9.86 3.72 -1.33
N PHE A 33 -8.95 3.73 -0.35
CA PHE A 33 -7.64 4.35 -0.50
C PHE A 33 -6.78 3.64 -1.56
N ILE A 34 -6.72 2.30 -1.53
CA ILE A 34 -5.98 1.50 -2.50
C ILE A 34 -6.55 1.72 -3.92
N ASP A 35 -7.86 1.63 -4.09
CA ASP A 35 -8.53 1.82 -5.38
C ASP A 35 -8.25 3.23 -5.96
N LYS A 36 -8.17 4.24 -5.11
CA LYS A 36 -7.92 5.63 -5.52
C LYS A 36 -6.48 5.88 -5.95
N TYR A 37 -5.50 5.42 -5.17
CA TYR A 37 -4.09 5.78 -5.36
C TYR A 37 -3.29 4.68 -6.09
N PHE A 38 -3.80 3.46 -6.12
CA PHE A 38 -3.17 2.28 -6.72
C PHE A 38 -4.15 1.49 -7.61
N PRO A 39 -4.85 2.15 -8.57
CA PRO A 39 -5.96 1.53 -9.31
C PRO A 39 -5.55 0.33 -10.18
N ASN A 40 -4.26 0.20 -10.51
CA ASN A 40 -3.73 -0.89 -11.32
C ASN A 40 -3.01 -1.97 -10.49
N SER A 41 -3.09 -1.87 -9.17
CA SER A 41 -2.45 -2.82 -8.25
C SER A 41 -3.48 -3.69 -7.56
N THR A 42 -3.07 -4.90 -7.17
CA THR A 42 -3.90 -5.86 -6.43
C THR A 42 -3.26 -6.17 -5.09
N VAL A 43 -4.09 -6.39 -4.08
CA VAL A 43 -3.64 -6.82 -2.75
C VAL A 43 -3.18 -8.27 -2.83
N VAL A 44 -1.94 -8.55 -2.41
CA VAL A 44 -1.37 -9.91 -2.38
C VAL A 44 -1.22 -10.46 -0.97
N LEU A 45 -1.11 -9.58 0.03
CA LEU A 45 -0.98 -9.99 1.43
C LEU A 45 -1.60 -8.94 2.34
N VAL A 46 -2.30 -9.39 3.37
CA VAL A 46 -2.78 -8.55 4.49
C VAL A 46 -2.36 -9.22 5.79
N GLU A 47 -1.64 -8.49 6.60
CA GLU A 47 -1.21 -8.90 7.93
C GLU A 47 -1.74 -7.92 8.97
N MET A 48 -1.92 -8.40 10.19
CA MET A 48 -2.14 -7.55 11.35
C MET A 48 -0.84 -7.54 12.15
N ASP A 49 -0.26 -6.36 12.29
CA ASP A 49 0.96 -6.15 13.05
C ASP A 49 0.63 -5.38 14.34
N ASP A 50 1.35 -5.70 15.41
CA ASP A 50 1.37 -4.91 16.64
C ASP A 50 2.66 -4.08 16.61
N ASP A 51 2.50 -2.79 16.31
CA ASP A 51 3.61 -1.84 16.34
C ASP A 51 3.70 -1.29 17.77
N ASP A 52 4.80 -1.59 18.46
CA ASP A 52 5.05 -1.19 19.85
C ASP A 52 4.83 0.32 20.12
N ASP A 53 5.05 1.16 19.11
CA ASP A 53 4.87 2.62 19.21
C ASP A 53 3.46 3.10 18.83
N ASN A 54 2.72 2.35 18.00
CA ASN A 54 1.48 2.80 17.36
C ASN A 54 0.29 1.86 17.58
N GLY A 55 0.49 0.74 18.27
CA GLY A 55 -0.52 -0.30 18.50
C GLY A 55 -0.84 -1.12 17.26
N MET A 56 -1.96 -1.84 17.30
CA MET A 56 -2.39 -2.72 16.20
C MET A 56 -2.63 -1.95 14.90
N GLU A 57 -2.12 -2.49 13.80
CA GLU A 57 -2.30 -1.94 12.46
C GLU A 57 -2.45 -3.04 11.40
N TYR A 58 -3.03 -2.66 10.25
CA TYR A 58 -3.05 -3.51 9.06
C TYR A 58 -1.87 -3.17 8.17
N SER A 59 -1.08 -4.17 7.82
CA SER A 59 -0.03 -4.11 6.81
C SER A 59 -0.50 -4.76 5.52
N VAL A 60 -0.56 -4.01 4.44
CA VAL A 60 -1.03 -4.47 3.13
C VAL A 60 0.10 -4.41 2.13
N LEU A 61 0.37 -5.54 1.46
CA LEU A 61 1.33 -5.63 0.36
C LEU A 61 0.57 -5.70 -0.96
N LEU A 62 0.95 -4.85 -1.91
CA LEU A 62 0.45 -4.87 -3.28
C LEU A 62 1.39 -5.65 -4.22
N ASN A 63 0.86 -6.11 -5.35
CA ASN A 63 1.60 -6.90 -6.34
C ASN A 63 2.78 -6.16 -6.99
N ASP A 64 2.82 -4.84 -6.92
CA ASP A 64 3.92 -4.00 -7.40
C ASP A 64 5.01 -3.74 -6.33
N GLY A 65 4.90 -4.38 -5.16
CA GLY A 65 5.82 -4.25 -4.04
C GLY A 65 5.54 -3.05 -3.13
N THR A 66 4.45 -2.31 -3.35
CA THR A 66 4.01 -1.25 -2.44
C THR A 66 3.54 -1.86 -1.13
N LYS A 67 4.05 -1.38 0.00
CA LYS A 67 3.57 -1.68 1.34
C LYS A 67 2.80 -0.49 1.88
N ILE A 68 1.58 -0.74 2.39
CA ILE A 68 0.72 0.30 2.97
C ILE A 68 0.33 -0.14 4.37
N GLU A 69 0.45 0.76 5.33
CA GLU A 69 0.03 0.55 6.71
C GLU A 69 -1.18 1.42 7.01
N PHE A 70 -2.19 0.80 7.62
CA PHE A 70 -3.45 1.41 8.01
C PHE A 70 -3.71 1.18 9.49
N ASP A 71 -4.37 2.11 10.15
CA ASP A 71 -4.90 1.86 11.49
C ASP A 71 -6.12 0.90 11.45
N LEU A 72 -6.63 0.54 12.62
CA LEU A 72 -7.78 -0.37 12.73
C LEU A 72 -9.08 0.20 12.14
N GLN A 73 -9.18 1.51 11.95
CA GLN A 73 -10.29 2.19 11.30
C GLN A 73 -10.14 2.24 9.78
N GLY A 74 -8.96 1.90 9.26
CA GLY A 74 -8.64 1.89 7.84
C GLY A 74 -8.05 3.20 7.31
N GLU A 75 -7.68 4.14 8.20
CA GLU A 75 -6.93 5.33 7.81
C GLU A 75 -5.47 4.97 7.52
N TRP A 76 -4.94 5.46 6.42
CA TRP A 76 -3.55 5.20 6.06
C TRP A 76 -2.58 5.93 7.01
N LYS A 77 -1.51 5.26 7.37
CA LYS A 77 -0.43 5.75 8.24
C LYS A 77 0.88 5.90 7.48
N ARG A 78 1.22 4.90 6.65
CA ARG A 78 2.48 4.85 5.90
C ARG A 78 2.29 4.19 4.55
N VAL A 79 2.97 4.72 3.53
CA VAL A 79 3.11 4.11 2.21
C VAL A 79 4.58 4.02 1.87
N GLY A 80 5.05 2.82 1.51
CA GLY A 80 6.41 2.55 1.07
C GLY A 80 6.45 1.93 -0.32
N ARG A 81 7.32 2.45 -1.21
CA ARG A 81 7.50 1.96 -2.58
C ARG A 81 8.91 2.27 -3.08
N ASN A 82 9.79 1.28 -3.05
CA ASN A 82 11.23 1.52 -3.21
C ASN A 82 11.68 1.91 -4.62
N LYS A 83 11.18 1.25 -5.67
CA LYS A 83 11.77 1.42 -7.03
C LYS A 83 11.29 2.65 -7.77
N THR A 84 10.00 2.92 -7.75
CA THR A 84 9.37 3.99 -8.55
C THR A 84 8.93 5.16 -7.71
N GLY A 85 9.11 5.07 -6.40
CA GLY A 85 8.66 6.06 -5.42
C GLY A 85 7.16 6.02 -5.16
N VAL A 86 6.76 6.68 -4.09
CA VAL A 86 5.36 6.85 -3.69
C VAL A 86 4.64 7.73 -4.73
N PRO A 87 3.38 7.44 -5.11
CA PRO A 87 2.65 8.26 -6.06
C PRO A 87 2.58 9.73 -5.65
N ALA A 88 2.96 10.63 -6.57
CA ALA A 88 2.97 12.07 -6.33
C ALA A 88 1.57 12.62 -5.96
N THR A 89 0.50 11.98 -6.42
CA THR A 89 -0.89 12.35 -6.11
C THR A 89 -1.26 12.17 -4.64
N LEU A 90 -0.52 11.34 -3.90
CA LEU A 90 -0.69 11.13 -2.46
C LEU A 90 0.01 12.21 -1.63
N ILE A 91 1.06 12.82 -2.17
CA ILE A 91 1.97 13.69 -1.43
C ILE A 91 1.53 15.16 -1.58
N PRO A 92 1.47 15.95 -0.48
CA PRO A 92 1.20 17.38 -0.56
C PRO A 92 2.14 18.09 -1.55
N LYS A 93 1.58 19.01 -2.33
CA LYS A 93 2.32 19.75 -3.36
C LYS A 93 3.57 20.46 -2.81
N ALA A 94 3.46 21.07 -1.63
CA ALA A 94 4.58 21.75 -0.97
C ALA A 94 5.76 20.81 -0.69
N ILE A 95 5.50 19.56 -0.27
CA ILE A 95 6.53 18.54 -0.06
C ILE A 95 7.17 18.14 -1.39
N MET A 96 6.36 17.93 -2.43
CA MET A 96 6.87 17.60 -3.77
C MET A 96 7.76 18.70 -4.33
N GLU A 97 7.39 19.96 -4.15
CA GLU A 97 8.19 21.12 -4.57
C GLU A 97 9.50 21.21 -3.80
N TYR A 98 9.48 20.96 -2.48
CA TYR A 98 10.67 20.91 -1.65
C TYR A 98 11.66 19.84 -2.14
N VAL A 99 11.17 18.61 -2.36
CA VAL A 99 11.99 17.49 -2.83
C VAL A 99 12.58 17.79 -4.21
N LYS A 100 11.76 18.26 -5.16
CA LYS A 100 12.22 18.63 -6.49
C LYS A 100 13.33 19.68 -6.49
N THR A 101 13.29 20.62 -5.54
CA THR A 101 14.27 21.70 -5.43
C THR A 101 15.55 21.25 -4.75
N ASN A 102 15.45 20.47 -3.68
CA ASN A 102 16.59 20.13 -2.82
C ASN A 102 17.18 18.73 -3.11
N TYR A 103 16.40 17.85 -3.73
CA TYR A 103 16.74 16.45 -4.02
C TYR A 103 16.26 16.05 -5.43
N PRO A 104 16.74 16.74 -6.48
CA PRO A 104 16.20 16.56 -7.85
C PRO A 104 16.42 15.17 -8.44
N GLU A 105 17.41 14.43 -7.93
CA GLU A 105 17.77 13.08 -8.39
C GLU A 105 17.10 11.97 -7.56
N ASP A 106 16.44 12.33 -6.44
CA ASP A 106 15.87 11.37 -5.52
C ASP A 106 14.35 11.25 -5.68
N VAL A 107 13.84 10.06 -5.32
CA VAL A 107 12.42 9.80 -5.21
C VAL A 107 12.03 9.58 -3.75
N ILE A 108 10.78 9.87 -3.41
CA ILE A 108 10.22 9.57 -2.09
C ILE A 108 9.88 8.08 -2.05
N THR A 109 10.66 7.32 -1.30
CA THR A 109 10.46 5.86 -1.16
C THR A 109 9.49 5.51 -0.04
N LYS A 110 9.31 6.41 0.94
CA LYS A 110 8.36 6.24 2.03
C LYS A 110 7.70 7.58 2.40
N PHE A 111 6.40 7.55 2.64
CA PHE A 111 5.61 8.69 3.07
C PHE A 111 4.76 8.30 4.27
N SER A 112 4.89 9.01 5.38
CA SER A 112 4.25 8.67 6.65
C SER A 112 3.52 9.87 7.25
N LYS A 113 2.31 9.64 7.79
CA LYS A 113 1.64 10.57 8.70
C LYS A 113 2.28 10.46 10.09
N LYS A 114 2.48 11.60 10.73
CA LYS A 114 3.02 11.70 12.09
C LYS A 114 2.23 12.75 12.88
N PRO A 115 2.27 12.72 14.23
CA PRO A 115 1.57 13.74 15.05
C PRO A 115 1.98 15.17 14.73
N TYR A 116 3.21 15.40 14.29
CA TYR A 116 3.74 16.72 13.90
C TYR A 116 3.46 17.10 12.43
N GLY A 117 2.89 16.21 11.62
CA GLY A 117 2.67 16.40 10.19
C GLY A 117 3.06 15.18 9.36
N PHE A 118 4.16 15.27 8.61
CA PHE A 118 4.62 14.22 7.70
C PHE A 118 6.11 13.93 7.84
N LYS A 119 6.47 12.70 7.52
CA LYS A 119 7.86 12.26 7.33
C LYS A 119 7.99 11.60 5.96
N ILE A 120 9.03 11.94 5.23
CA ILE A 120 9.44 11.24 4.02
C ILE A 120 10.79 10.55 4.22
N GLU A 121 10.99 9.46 3.50
CA GLU A 121 12.28 8.83 3.29
C GLU A 121 12.60 8.91 1.79
N LEU A 122 13.81 9.31 1.46
CA LEU A 122 14.28 9.48 0.09
C LEU A 122 15.08 8.25 -0.38
N SER A 123 15.30 8.12 -1.68
CA SER A 123 16.08 7.03 -2.28
C SER A 123 17.55 7.02 -1.89
N ASN A 124 18.08 8.12 -1.36
CA ASN A 124 19.43 8.26 -0.80
C ASN A 124 19.48 7.96 0.71
N ASP A 125 18.42 7.37 1.29
CA ASP A 125 18.25 7.04 2.70
C ASP A 125 18.15 8.24 3.67
N GLU A 126 17.94 9.46 3.13
CA GLU A 126 17.69 10.63 3.96
C GLU A 126 16.22 10.72 4.40
N ASP A 127 16.01 11.07 5.66
CA ASP A 127 14.70 11.32 6.26
C ASP A 127 14.46 12.82 6.43
N VAL A 128 13.27 13.29 6.04
CA VAL A 128 12.88 14.71 6.18
C VAL A 128 11.51 14.83 6.83
N ARG A 129 11.39 15.75 7.78
CA ARG A 129 10.14 16.08 8.49
C ARG A 129 9.50 17.35 7.96
N PHE A 130 8.17 17.32 7.91
CA PHE A 130 7.32 18.43 7.50
C PHE A 130 6.17 18.62 8.47
N ASN A 131 5.73 19.87 8.63
CA ASN A 131 4.52 20.18 9.39
C ASN A 131 3.24 19.78 8.61
N PRO A 132 2.02 19.89 9.18
CA PRO A 132 0.78 19.53 8.50
C PRO A 132 0.52 20.31 7.22
N GLN A 133 1.11 21.51 7.03
CA GLN A 133 1.02 22.34 5.83
C GLN A 133 2.06 21.96 4.77
N GLY A 134 2.89 20.94 5.05
CA GLY A 134 3.96 20.51 4.14
C GLY A 134 5.19 21.40 4.13
N GLN A 135 5.37 22.23 5.16
CA GLN A 135 6.55 23.07 5.30
C GLN A 135 7.67 22.27 6.00
N PHE A 136 8.89 22.44 5.53
CA PHE A 136 10.08 21.80 6.10
C PHE A 136 10.26 22.12 7.58
N ILE A 137 10.54 21.09 8.38
CA ILE A 137 10.91 21.23 9.80
C ILE A 137 12.41 20.97 9.96
N GLU A 138 12.83 19.75 9.60
CA GLU A 138 14.21 19.32 9.78
C GLU A 138 14.54 18.11 8.89
N LYS A 139 15.82 17.92 8.65
CA LYS A 139 16.41 16.68 8.17
C LYS A 139 16.81 15.83 9.38
N ILE A 140 16.58 14.53 9.30
CA ILE A 140 16.96 13.58 10.33
C ILE A 140 18.17 12.80 9.80
N ASP A 141 19.27 12.86 10.52
CA ASP A 141 20.48 12.06 10.24
C ASP A 141 20.35 10.65 10.86
#